data_6df7ebbe4954825e39d4c447b62269e2
#
_entry.id   6df7ebbe4954825e39d4c447b62269e2
#
_cell.length_a   1.000
_cell.length_b   1.000
_cell.length_c   1.000
_cell.angle_alpha   90.00
_cell.angle_beta   90.00
_cell.angle_gamma   90.00
#
_symmetry.space_group_name_H-M   'P 1'
#
loop_
_entity.id
_entity.type
_entity.pdbx_description
1 polymer ?
#
loop_
_entity_poly.entity_id
_entity_poly.type
_entity_poly.pdbx_seq_one_letter_code
_entity_poly.pdbx_strand_id
1 'polypeptide(L)'
;MSKDRDFQRDDIFMRGARLRARESAGARELDDETHRARAEDAFVALIAAVAVIAHADGKLELAERRTLVEAFIKSPAIKGFSVGDLAQELAEHSRAYGYDPHSAELRALSTLATSTISNEERLSIRQACHQVITADGLVHPVELGALHRVERALGLVGGTS
;
A
#
# COMPACT_ATOMS: atom_id res chain seq x y z
N MET A 1 21.12 -24.00 -6.32
CA MET A 1 21.44 -22.96 -5.48
C MET A 1 21.22 -21.60 -5.99
N SER A 2 21.86 -21.19 -7.04
CA SER A 2 21.58 -19.85 -7.46
C SER A 2 20.16 -19.69 -7.87
N LYS A 3 19.47 -20.76 -8.13
CA LYS A 3 18.08 -20.63 -8.41
C LYS A 3 17.30 -20.07 -7.29
N ASP A 4 17.76 -20.25 -6.07
CA ASP A 4 17.05 -19.69 -4.95
C ASP A 4 17.03 -18.19 -5.02
N ARG A 5 18.08 -17.63 -5.53
CA ARG A 5 18.12 -16.20 -5.65
C ARG A 5 17.26 -15.69 -6.76
N ASP A 6 17.02 -16.53 -7.73
CA ASP A 6 16.16 -16.12 -8.82
C ASP A 6 14.76 -15.85 -8.34
N PHE A 7 14.33 -16.55 -7.31
CA PHE A 7 13.02 -16.31 -6.81
C PHE A 7 12.87 -14.94 -6.25
N GLN A 8 13.95 -14.37 -5.78
CA GLN A 8 13.81 -13.11 -5.12
C GLN A 8 13.44 -12.00 -6.01
N ARG A 9 13.65 -12.17 -7.27
CA ARG A 9 13.24 -11.16 -8.20
C ARG A 9 11.77 -11.18 -8.43
N ASP A 10 11.17 -12.31 -8.17
CA ASP A 10 9.73 -12.41 -8.30
C ASP A 10 9.07 -12.26 -6.98
N ASP A 11 9.69 -11.52 -6.14
CA ASP A 11 9.32 -11.46 -4.76
C ASP A 11 7.91 -11.17 -4.46
N ILE A 12 7.33 -10.30 -5.21
CA ILE A 12 5.97 -9.93 -4.94
C ILE A 12 5.09 -11.16 -4.87
N PHE A 13 5.32 -12.08 -5.79
CA PHE A 13 4.48 -13.26 -5.84
C PHE A 13 5.03 -14.40 -5.03
N MET A 14 6.27 -14.32 -4.66
CA MET A 14 6.92 -15.42 -3.97
C MET A 14 6.97 -15.26 -2.47
N ARG A 15 6.43 -14.16 -1.96
CA ARG A 15 6.49 -13.91 -0.52
C ARG A 15 5.91 -15.05 0.28
N GLY A 16 4.76 -15.53 -0.14
CA GLY A 16 4.13 -16.61 0.57
C GLY A 16 4.97 -17.88 0.58
N ALA A 17 5.62 -18.16 -0.54
CA ALA A 17 6.45 -19.34 -0.62
C ALA A 17 7.64 -19.24 0.31
N ARG A 18 8.24 -18.06 0.38
CA ARG A 18 9.36 -17.89 1.31
C ARG A 18 8.94 -18.06 2.75
N LEU A 19 7.78 -17.55 3.08
CA LEU A 19 7.28 -17.73 4.43
C LEU A 19 7.05 -19.17 4.76
N ARG A 20 6.45 -19.90 3.83
CA ARG A 20 6.20 -21.31 4.07
C ARG A 20 7.47 -22.12 4.23
N ALA A 21 8.51 -21.72 3.54
CA ALA A 21 9.76 -22.46 3.62
C ALA A 21 10.38 -22.39 5.00
N ARG A 22 9.91 -21.48 5.84
CA ARG A 22 10.48 -21.32 7.16
C ARG A 22 9.68 -21.95 8.27
N GLU A 23 8.60 -22.56 7.94
CA GLU A 23 7.71 -23.06 8.95
C GLU A 23 8.31 -24.01 9.92
N SER A 24 9.32 -24.73 9.52
CA SER A 24 9.83 -25.76 10.36
C SER A 24 10.70 -25.26 11.51
N ALA A 25 10.98 -23.99 11.56
CA ALA A 25 11.94 -23.52 12.53
C ALA A 25 11.38 -23.25 13.90
N GLY A 26 10.07 -23.32 14.09
CA GLY A 26 9.52 -23.19 15.42
C GLY A 26 8.91 -21.83 15.70
N ALA A 27 8.64 -21.58 16.98
CA ALA A 27 7.84 -20.43 17.40
C ALA A 27 8.42 -19.10 16.97
N ARG A 28 9.74 -18.98 16.99
CA ARG A 28 10.36 -17.73 16.63
C ARG A 28 10.12 -17.40 15.17
N GLU A 29 10.18 -18.40 14.32
CA GLU A 29 9.90 -18.17 12.93
C GLU A 29 8.44 -17.89 12.67
N LEU A 30 7.56 -18.49 13.45
CA LEU A 30 6.16 -18.17 13.35
C LEU A 30 5.91 -16.70 13.67
N ASP A 31 6.61 -16.18 14.68
CA ASP A 31 6.50 -14.77 14.99
C ASP A 31 6.99 -13.91 13.84
N ASP A 32 8.12 -14.31 13.24
CA ASP A 32 8.65 -13.57 12.11
C ASP A 32 7.69 -13.58 10.94
N GLU A 33 7.05 -14.70 10.70
CA GLU A 33 6.07 -14.79 9.63
C GLU A 33 4.87 -13.91 9.89
N THR A 34 4.43 -13.87 11.14
CA THR A 34 3.31 -13.03 11.51
C THR A 34 3.64 -11.56 11.29
N HIS A 35 4.82 -11.15 11.71
CA HIS A 35 5.25 -9.77 11.49
C HIS A 35 5.34 -9.44 10.01
N ARG A 36 5.83 -10.39 9.23
CA ARG A 36 5.96 -10.17 7.81
C ARG A 36 4.61 -10.07 7.12
N ALA A 37 3.67 -10.91 7.53
CA ALA A 37 2.32 -10.85 6.99
C ALA A 37 1.67 -9.52 7.29
N ARG A 38 1.87 -9.01 8.49
CA ARG A 38 1.33 -7.70 8.84
C ARG A 38 1.97 -6.59 8.03
N ALA A 39 3.27 -6.68 7.81
CA ALA A 39 3.96 -5.70 6.99
C ALA A 39 3.44 -5.73 5.57
N GLU A 40 3.15 -6.92 5.05
CA GLU A 40 2.55 -7.03 3.73
C GLU A 40 1.18 -6.38 3.68
N ASP A 41 0.36 -6.62 4.70
CA ASP A 41 -0.96 -6.00 4.75
C ASP A 41 -0.85 -4.49 4.78
N ALA A 42 0.07 -3.96 5.57
CA ALA A 42 0.26 -2.52 5.64
C ALA A 42 0.76 -1.96 4.31
N PHE A 43 1.67 -2.68 3.67
CA PHE A 43 2.20 -2.26 2.38
C PHE A 43 1.09 -2.24 1.32
N VAL A 44 0.33 -3.32 1.24
CA VAL A 44 -0.74 -3.42 0.25
C VAL A 44 -1.80 -2.35 0.51
N ALA A 45 -2.14 -2.13 1.77
CA ALA A 45 -3.12 -1.11 2.12
C ALA A 45 -2.63 0.29 1.74
N LEU A 46 -1.37 0.58 2.02
CA LEU A 46 -0.82 1.89 1.67
C LEU A 46 -0.91 2.12 0.16
N ILE A 47 -0.50 1.14 -0.63
CA ILE A 47 -0.51 1.30 -2.07
C ILE A 47 -1.93 1.44 -2.60
N ALA A 48 -2.85 0.65 -2.05
CA ALA A 48 -4.25 0.74 -2.47
C ALA A 48 -4.81 2.13 -2.20
N ALA A 49 -4.51 2.68 -1.02
CA ALA A 49 -5.00 4.00 -0.65
C ALA A 49 -4.43 5.07 -1.58
N VAL A 50 -3.13 5.02 -1.81
CA VAL A 50 -2.49 6.00 -2.67
C VAL A 50 -2.99 5.89 -4.09
N ALA A 51 -3.27 4.67 -4.55
CA ALA A 51 -3.80 4.50 -5.90
C ALA A 51 -5.17 5.17 -6.04
N VAL A 52 -6.02 5.07 -5.02
CA VAL A 52 -7.32 5.75 -5.07
C VAL A 52 -7.12 7.25 -5.23
N ILE A 53 -6.19 7.82 -4.45
CA ILE A 53 -5.91 9.25 -4.52
C ILE A 53 -5.34 9.62 -5.90
N ALA A 54 -4.34 8.88 -6.33
CA ALA A 54 -3.59 9.23 -7.53
C ALA A 54 -4.46 9.18 -8.78
N HIS A 55 -5.40 8.26 -8.81
CA HIS A 55 -6.22 8.08 -10.00
C HIS A 55 -7.55 8.83 -9.92
N ALA A 56 -7.73 9.62 -8.86
CA ALA A 56 -8.95 10.40 -8.73
C ALA A 56 -9.04 11.47 -9.82
N ASP A 57 -7.91 12.05 -10.20
CA ASP A 57 -7.90 13.05 -11.25
C ASP A 57 -7.16 12.57 -12.50
N GLY A 58 -6.83 11.29 -12.55
CA GLY A 58 -6.30 10.71 -13.76
C GLY A 58 -4.98 10.00 -13.61
N LYS A 59 -4.00 10.59 -12.94
CA LYS A 59 -2.70 9.95 -12.86
C LYS A 59 -1.86 10.53 -11.74
N LEU A 60 -0.85 9.77 -11.37
CA LEU A 60 0.07 10.14 -10.31
C LEU A 60 1.12 11.11 -10.87
N GLU A 61 1.12 12.32 -10.39
CA GLU A 61 2.06 13.32 -10.83
C GLU A 61 3.44 13.06 -10.24
N LEU A 62 4.45 13.67 -10.85
CA LEU A 62 5.82 13.44 -10.43
C LEU A 62 6.06 13.86 -8.99
N ALA A 63 5.54 15.01 -8.58
CA ALA A 63 5.71 15.48 -7.21
C ALA A 63 5.06 14.55 -6.22
N GLU A 64 3.88 14.06 -6.55
CA GLU A 64 3.19 13.10 -5.70
C GLU A 64 3.97 11.80 -5.58
N ARG A 65 4.55 11.37 -6.69
CA ARG A 65 5.34 10.15 -6.69
C ARG A 65 6.55 10.28 -5.79
N ARG A 66 7.22 11.41 -5.84
CA ARG A 66 8.37 11.66 -4.99
C ARG A 66 7.98 11.64 -3.52
N THR A 67 6.90 12.34 -3.20
CA THR A 67 6.43 12.41 -1.84
C THR A 67 6.06 11.03 -1.31
N LEU A 68 5.45 10.23 -2.16
CA LEU A 68 5.11 8.87 -1.77
C LEU A 68 6.35 8.03 -1.48
N VAL A 69 7.36 8.15 -2.34
CA VAL A 69 8.60 7.40 -2.13
C VAL A 69 9.25 7.82 -0.82
N GLU A 70 9.26 9.11 -0.53
CA GLU A 70 9.83 9.59 0.72
C GLU A 70 9.07 9.08 1.93
N ALA A 71 7.76 9.12 1.85
CA ALA A 71 6.94 8.60 2.95
C ALA A 71 7.16 7.11 3.14
N PHE A 72 7.28 6.39 2.03
CA PHE A 72 7.53 4.96 2.06
C PHE A 72 8.85 4.64 2.76
N ILE A 73 9.90 5.35 2.38
CA ILE A 73 11.22 5.10 2.95
C ILE A 73 11.23 5.37 4.45
N LYS A 74 10.49 6.37 4.89
CA LYS A 74 10.49 6.75 6.29
C LYS A 74 9.56 5.93 7.17
N SER A 75 8.70 5.14 6.58
CA SER A 75 7.70 4.44 7.37
C SER A 75 8.27 3.16 7.97
N PRO A 76 8.28 3.04 9.29
CA PRO A 76 8.76 1.82 9.92
C PRO A 76 7.79 0.66 9.75
N ALA A 77 6.54 0.95 9.46
CA ALA A 77 5.53 -0.08 9.36
C ALA A 77 5.68 -0.97 8.13
N ILE A 78 6.40 -0.49 7.13
CA ILE A 78 6.55 -1.24 5.89
C ILE A 78 8.00 -1.63 5.61
N LYS A 79 8.74 -1.86 6.66
CA LYS A 79 10.09 -2.35 6.53
C LYS A 79 10.11 -3.68 5.80
N GLY A 80 11.16 -3.89 5.04
CA GLY A 80 11.30 -5.14 4.32
C GLY A 80 10.87 -5.09 2.88
N PHE A 81 10.33 -3.95 2.45
CA PHE A 81 9.96 -3.76 1.06
C PHE A 81 10.87 -2.72 0.43
N SER A 82 11.12 -2.88 -0.85
CA SER A 82 12.02 -1.98 -1.57
C SER A 82 11.22 -0.96 -2.37
N VAL A 83 11.91 0.07 -2.81
CA VAL A 83 11.29 1.03 -3.73
C VAL A 83 10.86 0.35 -5.02
N GLY A 84 11.59 -0.72 -5.41
CA GLY A 84 11.18 -1.50 -6.55
C GLY A 84 9.85 -2.20 -6.33
N ASP A 85 9.63 -2.72 -5.12
CA ASP A 85 8.35 -3.32 -4.79
C ASP A 85 7.24 -2.28 -4.87
N LEU A 86 7.51 -1.09 -4.37
CA LEU A 86 6.55 0.01 -4.44
C LEU A 86 6.20 0.34 -5.89
N ALA A 87 7.22 0.48 -6.72
CA ALA A 87 7.01 0.82 -8.11
C ALA A 87 6.20 -0.25 -8.85
N GLN A 88 6.47 -1.50 -8.54
CA GLN A 88 5.76 -2.59 -9.18
C GLN A 88 4.29 -2.60 -8.79
N GLU A 89 3.99 -2.42 -7.50
CA GLU A 89 2.61 -2.39 -7.05
C GLU A 89 1.85 -1.20 -7.63
N LEU A 90 2.50 -0.06 -7.67
CA LEU A 90 1.86 1.11 -8.28
C LEU A 90 1.56 0.88 -9.76
N ALA A 91 2.46 0.21 -10.46
CA ALA A 91 2.24 -0.10 -11.86
C ALA A 91 1.07 -1.05 -12.05
N GLU A 92 0.91 -2.01 -11.15
CA GLU A 92 -0.22 -2.92 -11.20
C GLU A 92 -1.53 -2.17 -11.05
N HIS A 93 -1.58 -1.26 -10.08
CA HIS A 93 -2.78 -0.46 -9.89
C HIS A 93 -3.04 0.43 -11.11
N SER A 94 -2.00 1.02 -11.67
CA SER A 94 -2.17 1.86 -12.83
C SER A 94 -2.77 1.10 -14.00
N ARG A 95 -2.34 -0.14 -14.18
CA ARG A 95 -2.91 -0.96 -15.23
C ARG A 95 -4.38 -1.25 -14.98
N ALA A 96 -4.72 -1.56 -13.73
CA ALA A 96 -6.11 -1.84 -13.39
C ALA A 96 -7.00 -0.63 -13.62
N TYR A 97 -6.53 0.54 -13.22
CA TYR A 97 -7.28 1.77 -13.43
C TYR A 97 -7.38 2.12 -14.92
N GLY A 98 -6.35 1.80 -15.67
CA GLY A 98 -6.40 2.03 -17.11
C GLY A 98 -7.41 1.14 -17.82
N TYR A 99 -7.63 -0.04 -17.26
CA TYR A 99 -8.58 -0.98 -17.84
C TYR A 99 -10.02 -0.65 -17.44
N ASP A 100 -10.26 -0.50 -16.15
CA ASP A 100 -11.60 -0.22 -15.62
C ASP A 100 -11.46 0.54 -14.31
N PRO A 101 -11.51 1.88 -14.37
CA PRO A 101 -11.28 2.69 -13.17
C PRO A 101 -12.25 2.41 -12.05
N HIS A 102 -13.51 2.21 -12.38
CA HIS A 102 -14.52 2.00 -11.36
C HIS A 102 -14.26 0.70 -10.59
N SER A 103 -14.04 -0.38 -11.31
CA SER A 103 -13.74 -1.66 -10.67
C SER A 103 -12.43 -1.61 -9.91
N ALA A 104 -11.44 -0.92 -10.46
CA ALA A 104 -10.15 -0.79 -9.80
C ALA A 104 -10.29 -0.08 -8.46
N GLU A 105 -11.06 1.01 -8.42
CA GLU A 105 -11.26 1.72 -7.18
C GLU A 105 -12.04 0.88 -6.17
N LEU A 106 -13.08 0.21 -6.61
CA LEU A 106 -13.84 -0.65 -5.70
C LEU A 106 -12.96 -1.72 -5.07
N ARG A 107 -12.07 -2.29 -5.86
CA ARG A 107 -11.16 -3.30 -5.38
C ARG A 107 -10.17 -2.73 -4.38
N ALA A 108 -9.65 -1.55 -4.67
CA ALA A 108 -8.71 -0.90 -3.76
C ALA A 108 -9.37 -0.58 -2.44
N LEU A 109 -10.58 -0.02 -2.48
CA LEU A 109 -11.31 0.30 -1.26
C LEU A 109 -11.65 -0.96 -0.47
N SER A 110 -11.98 -2.05 -1.16
CA SER A 110 -12.24 -3.32 -0.50
C SER A 110 -10.98 -3.83 0.20
N THR A 111 -9.84 -3.69 -0.44
CA THR A 111 -8.58 -4.06 0.16
C THR A 111 -8.35 -3.31 1.48
N LEU A 112 -8.66 -2.02 1.47
CA LEU A 112 -8.52 -1.22 2.69
C LEU A 112 -9.49 -1.69 3.78
N ALA A 113 -10.72 -1.93 3.39
CA ALA A 113 -11.75 -2.28 4.35
C ALA A 113 -11.50 -3.64 5.01
N THR A 114 -10.84 -4.53 4.30
CA THR A 114 -10.60 -5.87 4.81
C THR A 114 -9.19 -6.08 5.35
N SER A 115 -8.35 -5.04 5.31
CA SER A 115 -6.98 -5.19 5.77
C SER A 115 -6.94 -5.34 7.29
N THR A 116 -5.96 -6.12 7.75
CA THR A 116 -5.79 -6.37 9.17
C THR A 116 -4.60 -5.57 9.67
N ILE A 117 -4.76 -4.27 9.68
CA ILE A 117 -3.69 -3.36 10.10
C ILE A 117 -4.10 -2.66 11.39
N SER A 118 -3.11 -2.15 12.10
CA SER A 118 -3.35 -1.49 13.36
C SER A 118 -3.92 -0.10 13.13
N ASN A 119 -4.47 0.49 14.20
CA ASN A 119 -4.97 1.84 14.11
C ASN A 119 -3.86 2.82 13.78
N GLU A 120 -2.69 2.58 14.31
CA GLU A 120 -1.52 3.39 14.02
C GLU A 120 -1.18 3.36 12.53
N GLU A 121 -1.24 2.18 11.95
CA GLU A 121 -0.97 2.03 10.53
C GLU A 121 -2.02 2.71 9.68
N ARG A 122 -3.28 2.65 10.11
CA ARG A 122 -4.34 3.36 9.40
C ARG A 122 -4.10 4.86 9.39
N LEU A 123 -3.70 5.40 10.52
CA LEU A 123 -3.41 6.82 10.61
C LEU A 123 -2.19 7.19 9.77
N SER A 124 -1.20 6.33 9.75
CA SER A 124 -0.02 6.51 8.92
C SER A 124 -0.36 6.55 7.44
N ILE A 125 -1.23 5.65 7.03
CA ILE A 125 -1.67 5.61 5.64
C ILE A 125 -2.42 6.89 5.29
N ARG A 126 -3.30 7.34 6.18
CA ARG A 126 -4.02 8.59 5.95
C ARG A 126 -3.04 9.75 5.81
N GLN A 127 -2.03 9.77 6.66
CA GLN A 127 -1.03 10.82 6.61
C GLN A 127 -0.28 10.81 5.28
N ALA A 128 0.09 9.64 4.81
CA ALA A 128 0.78 9.52 3.54
C ALA A 128 -0.10 10.02 2.40
N CYS A 129 -1.36 9.67 2.41
CA CYS A 129 -2.30 10.16 1.39
C CYS A 129 -2.40 11.68 1.42
N HIS A 130 -2.46 12.24 2.61
CA HIS A 130 -2.54 13.68 2.75
C HIS A 130 -1.30 14.36 2.18
N GLN A 131 -0.14 13.78 2.42
CA GLN A 131 1.10 14.32 1.89
C GLN A 131 1.13 14.26 0.36
N VAL A 132 0.61 13.19 -0.20
CA VAL A 132 0.55 13.06 -1.65
C VAL A 132 -0.36 14.14 -2.23
N ILE A 133 -1.51 14.37 -1.61
CA ILE A 133 -2.46 15.37 -2.10
C ILE A 133 -1.86 16.76 -2.09
N THR A 134 -1.05 17.07 -1.11
CA THR A 134 -0.50 18.41 -0.97
C THR A 134 0.88 18.55 -1.60
N ALA A 135 1.37 17.54 -2.27
CA ALA A 135 2.75 17.50 -2.75
C ALA A 135 3.07 18.61 -3.74
N ASP A 136 2.12 18.98 -4.58
CA ASP A 136 2.34 20.01 -5.59
C ASP A 136 1.91 21.39 -5.14
N GLY A 137 1.52 21.53 -3.89
CA GLY A 137 1.09 22.81 -3.35
C GLY A 137 -0.35 23.16 -3.64
N LEU A 138 -1.03 22.34 -4.39
CA LEU A 138 -2.45 22.55 -4.71
C LEU A 138 -3.25 21.39 -4.18
N VAL A 139 -4.47 21.70 -3.71
CA VAL A 139 -5.36 20.67 -3.22
C VAL A 139 -6.55 20.62 -4.16
N HIS A 140 -6.71 19.51 -4.82
CA HIS A 140 -7.78 19.33 -5.79
C HIS A 140 -9.01 18.72 -5.11
N PRO A 141 -10.20 19.26 -5.35
CA PRO A 141 -11.41 18.72 -4.70
C PRO A 141 -11.64 17.25 -4.97
N VAL A 142 -11.28 16.78 -6.17
CA VAL A 142 -11.45 15.37 -6.51
C VAL A 142 -10.59 14.49 -5.61
N GLU A 143 -9.39 14.96 -5.29
CA GLU A 143 -8.50 14.21 -4.42
C GLU A 143 -9.00 14.21 -2.99
N LEU A 144 -9.57 15.31 -2.54
CA LEU A 144 -10.17 15.34 -1.21
C LEU A 144 -11.33 14.35 -1.10
N GLY A 145 -12.13 14.27 -2.16
CA GLY A 145 -13.20 13.28 -2.19
C GLY A 145 -12.66 11.88 -2.12
N ALA A 146 -11.56 11.63 -2.83
CA ALA A 146 -10.92 10.33 -2.78
C ALA A 146 -10.38 10.04 -1.40
N LEU A 147 -9.79 11.04 -0.74
CA LEU A 147 -9.29 10.86 0.62
C LEU A 147 -10.43 10.47 1.56
N HIS A 148 -11.59 11.10 1.43
CA HIS A 148 -12.73 10.73 2.25
C HIS A 148 -13.13 9.28 2.04
N ARG A 149 -13.10 8.81 0.80
CA ARG A 149 -13.42 7.42 0.54
C ARG A 149 -12.40 6.48 1.16
N VAL A 150 -11.13 6.86 1.12
CA VAL A 150 -10.08 6.08 1.75
C VAL A 150 -10.28 6.04 3.26
N GLU A 151 -10.53 7.20 3.86
CA GLU A 151 -10.74 7.27 5.31
C GLU A 151 -11.92 6.41 5.75
N ARG A 152 -12.98 6.45 4.97
CA ARG A 152 -14.14 5.63 5.29
C ARG A 152 -13.81 4.14 5.20
N ALA A 153 -13.10 3.75 4.16
CA ALA A 153 -12.70 2.35 4.01
C ALA A 153 -11.79 1.90 5.13
N LEU A 154 -10.95 2.80 5.64
CA LEU A 154 -10.07 2.50 6.76
C LEU A 154 -10.79 2.55 8.10
N GLY A 155 -12.04 2.98 8.12
CA GLY A 155 -12.78 3.07 9.36
C GLY A 155 -12.46 4.29 10.19
N LEU A 156 -11.89 5.32 9.59
CA LEU A 156 -11.46 6.50 10.32
C LEU A 156 -12.48 7.61 10.37
N VAL A 157 -13.40 7.62 9.44
CA VAL A 157 -14.33 8.75 9.30
C VAL A 157 -15.43 8.75 10.35
N GLY A 158 -15.90 7.56 10.70
CA GLY A 158 -17.05 7.48 11.56
C GLY A 158 -16.88 8.22 12.87
N GLY A 159 -15.69 8.24 13.38
CA GLY A 159 -15.46 8.87 14.65
C GLY A 159 -15.36 10.36 14.61
N THR A 160 -15.28 10.93 13.45
CA THR A 160 -15.04 12.35 13.35
C THR A 160 -16.25 13.15 13.00
N SER A 161 -17.28 12.50 12.58
CA SER A 161 -18.44 13.27 12.16
C SER A 161 -19.31 13.65 13.29
#